data_4bb5cfc025587e1699b3bd4ccf4a468e
#
_entry.id   4bb5cfc025587e1699b3bd4ccf4a468e
#
_cell.length_a   1.000
_cell.length_b   1.000
_cell.length_c   1.000
_cell.angle_alpha   90.00
_cell.angle_beta   90.00
_cell.angle_gamma   90.00
#
_symmetry.space_group_name_H-M   'P 1'
#
loop_
_entity.id
_entity.type
_entity.pdbx_description
1 polymer ?
#
loop_
_entity_poly.entity_id
_entity_poly.type
_entity_poly.pdbx_seq_one_letter_code
_entity_poly.pdbx_strand_id
1 'polypeptide(L)'
;MSVSYAVRALSAVAAAALLAACGQSATTSGPTASTSAGSSSATTSASAAATPAGPLGTTTDLTALDTITVTGGAASKPTVTIATKPLVVTETARKVITPGTGEPAAVGTTVKAHFTILKGSDGAQLDSTYDNATPQSLGVDEQNLLPGLFKGLTGVQTGSRVLLVIPPKDGFGTTGRTDLGVSGTENTVWVVDVLAVSRPLTKAEGTPVAPVAGLPTVTFDEKTGPAITIPSGAAAPTTLVSQSLIEGTGATVADGQQLTVHYTGALWKDGSVFDSSWTKGSPFSFQVGAGRVISAWDKGFVGKKVGSRVLLVVPPADGYGTAGSPPKISGTDTLVFVVDLLAAN
;
A
#
# COMPACT_ATOMS: atom_id res chain seq x y z
N MET A 1 32.23 -2.17 -1.61
CA MET A 1 31.35 -2.75 -0.57
C MET A 1 30.14 -1.84 -0.42
N SER A 2 29.00 -2.38 -0.56
CA SER A 2 27.75 -1.81 -1.06
C SER A 2 27.04 -0.83 -0.14
N VAL A 3 26.74 0.35 -0.61
CA VAL A 3 26.03 1.46 0.07
C VAL A 3 24.51 1.19 0.20
N SER A 4 24.05 0.00 -0.17
CA SER A 4 22.61 -0.38 -0.14
C SER A 4 21.92 -0.39 1.23
N TYR A 5 22.65 -0.13 2.32
CA TYR A 5 22.10 -0.15 3.68
C TYR A 5 21.50 1.19 4.14
N ALA A 6 21.81 2.30 3.47
CA ALA A 6 21.46 3.62 3.98
C ALA A 6 19.97 4.00 3.83
N VAL A 7 19.29 3.47 2.83
CA VAL A 7 17.86 3.77 2.60
C VAL A 7 16.95 2.82 3.42
N ARG A 8 17.43 1.62 3.77
CA ARG A 8 16.70 0.69 4.64
C ARG A 8 16.56 1.14 6.10
N ALA A 9 17.42 2.06 6.54
CA ALA A 9 17.39 2.58 7.92
C ALA A 9 16.34 3.68 8.16
N LEU A 10 15.65 4.15 7.11
CA LEU A 10 14.60 5.17 7.23
C LEU A 10 13.21 4.59 7.58
N SER A 11 13.06 3.26 7.56
CA SER A 11 11.78 2.59 7.81
C SER A 11 11.63 1.96 9.20
N ALA A 12 12.57 2.14 10.11
CA ALA A 12 12.56 1.46 11.40
C ALA A 12 13.02 2.37 12.55
N VAL A 13 12.23 3.38 12.90
CA VAL A 13 12.21 3.95 14.27
C VAL A 13 10.88 4.68 14.44
N ALA A 14 9.96 4.12 15.19
CA ALA A 14 9.27 4.66 16.33
C ALA A 14 8.01 3.85 16.64
N ALA A 15 8.17 2.89 17.51
CA ALA A 15 7.09 2.42 18.36
C ALA A 15 7.57 2.57 19.80
N ALA A 16 7.18 3.65 20.44
CA ALA A 16 7.21 3.73 21.92
C ALA A 16 6.08 4.64 22.38
N ALA A 17 5.25 4.04 23.19
CA ALA A 17 4.07 4.49 23.87
C ALA A 17 4.19 5.81 24.63
N LEU A 18 3.03 6.45 24.86
CA LEU A 18 2.66 6.97 26.18
C LEU A 18 1.15 7.19 26.30
N LEU A 19 0.59 6.54 27.30
CA LEU A 19 -0.75 6.68 27.85
C LEU A 19 -0.84 7.97 28.69
N ALA A 20 -2.02 8.63 28.65
CA ALA A 20 -2.75 9.23 29.77
C ALA A 20 -3.84 10.14 29.22
N ALA A 21 -5.06 9.90 29.43
CA ALA A 21 -5.96 9.90 30.57
C ALA A 21 -6.88 11.14 30.60
N CYS A 22 -8.20 10.83 30.61
CA CYS A 22 -9.30 11.49 31.33
C CYS A 22 -9.88 12.82 30.87
N GLY A 23 -11.21 12.79 30.68
CA GLY A 23 -12.13 13.75 31.29
C GLY A 23 -13.35 14.15 30.49
N GLN A 24 -14.52 13.50 30.68
CA GLN A 24 -15.87 13.98 30.95
C GLN A 24 -16.29 15.36 30.34
N SER A 25 -17.46 15.63 29.88
CA SER A 25 -18.86 15.19 30.13
C SER A 25 -19.83 15.91 29.17
N ALA A 26 -20.84 15.20 28.75
CA ALA A 26 -22.29 15.48 28.66
C ALA A 26 -22.81 16.92 28.33
N THR A 27 -23.73 17.07 27.38
CA THR A 27 -25.20 17.06 27.56
C THR A 27 -25.94 17.46 26.28
N THR A 28 -26.89 16.63 25.89
CA THR A 28 -28.30 16.86 25.48
C THR A 28 -28.69 17.97 24.49
N SER A 29 -29.34 17.60 23.41
CA SER A 29 -30.75 17.82 23.09
C SER A 29 -31.04 17.44 21.61
N GLY A 30 -32.02 16.55 21.39
CA GLY A 30 -32.62 16.28 20.09
C GLY A 30 -33.86 17.18 19.89
N PRO A 31 -34.88 16.80 19.05
CA PRO A 31 -34.80 16.39 17.67
C PRO A 31 -35.69 17.26 16.74
N THR A 32 -35.54 17.21 15.44
CA THR A 32 -36.68 17.48 14.53
C THR A 32 -36.47 16.72 13.21
N ALA A 33 -37.47 15.95 12.87
CA ALA A 33 -37.62 15.24 11.60
C ALA A 33 -38.02 16.21 10.49
N SER A 34 -37.49 15.98 9.28
CA SER A 34 -38.14 16.39 8.04
C SER A 34 -37.80 15.39 6.95
N THR A 35 -38.84 14.70 6.54
CA THR A 35 -38.91 13.85 5.35
C THR A 35 -38.81 14.69 4.07
N SER A 36 -37.94 14.31 3.13
CA SER A 36 -38.16 14.57 1.72
C SER A 36 -37.53 13.44 0.89
N ALA A 37 -38.40 12.77 0.15
CA ALA A 37 -38.04 11.80 -0.87
C ALA A 37 -37.30 12.51 -2.01
N GLY A 38 -36.14 11.98 -2.38
CA GLY A 38 -35.35 12.47 -3.51
C GLY A 38 -34.77 11.28 -4.28
N SER A 39 -35.19 11.18 -5.53
CA SER A 39 -34.77 10.25 -6.59
C SER A 39 -33.31 9.87 -6.53
N SER A 40 -33.03 8.57 -6.50
CA SER A 40 -31.70 8.01 -6.71
C SER A 40 -31.33 8.06 -8.20
N SER A 41 -30.62 9.09 -8.60
CA SER A 41 -29.83 9.07 -9.85
C SER A 41 -28.54 8.32 -9.56
N ALA A 42 -28.36 7.18 -10.20
CA ALA A 42 -27.10 6.46 -10.23
C ALA A 42 -26.06 7.34 -10.94
N THR A 43 -25.25 8.04 -10.17
CA THR A 43 -24.07 8.74 -10.68
C THR A 43 -22.97 7.72 -10.86
N THR A 44 -22.73 7.28 -12.08
CA THR A 44 -21.48 6.64 -12.47
C THR A 44 -20.35 7.62 -12.13
N SER A 45 -19.62 7.36 -11.06
CA SER A 45 -18.37 8.05 -10.78
C SER A 45 -17.37 7.72 -11.87
N ALA A 46 -17.33 8.56 -12.92
CA ALA A 46 -16.20 8.63 -13.79
C ALA A 46 -14.99 8.99 -12.91
N SER A 47 -14.00 8.12 -12.85
CA SER A 47 -12.69 8.41 -12.25
C SER A 47 -12.17 9.66 -12.97
N ALA A 48 -12.21 10.79 -12.27
CA ALA A 48 -11.61 12.03 -12.80
C ALA A 48 -10.12 11.73 -13.01
N ALA A 49 -9.66 11.90 -14.25
CA ALA A 49 -8.23 11.80 -14.54
C ALA A 49 -7.49 12.74 -13.60
N ALA A 50 -6.63 12.17 -12.76
CA ALA A 50 -5.88 12.94 -11.78
C ALA A 50 -5.01 13.97 -12.52
N THR A 51 -5.11 15.23 -12.14
CA THR A 51 -4.28 16.30 -12.71
C THR A 51 -2.81 15.99 -12.38
N PRO A 52 -1.92 16.00 -13.39
CA PRO A 52 -0.49 15.77 -13.15
C PRO A 52 0.06 16.76 -12.12
N ALA A 53 0.98 16.27 -11.26
CA ALA A 53 1.65 17.13 -10.29
C ALA A 53 2.39 18.27 -11.01
N GLY A 54 2.04 19.49 -10.67
CA GLY A 54 2.68 20.70 -11.19
C GLY A 54 4.07 20.97 -10.56
N PRO A 55 4.69 22.10 -10.92
CA PRO A 55 5.93 22.55 -10.28
C PRO A 55 5.70 22.82 -8.80
N LEU A 56 6.76 22.66 -8.00
CA LEU A 56 6.81 22.93 -6.56
C LEU A 56 8.05 23.79 -6.25
N GLY A 57 7.95 24.70 -5.31
CA GLY A 57 9.03 25.61 -4.91
C GLY A 57 8.72 27.05 -5.27
N THR A 58 9.54 27.98 -4.77
CA THR A 58 9.45 29.39 -5.13
C THR A 58 9.89 29.63 -6.58
N THR A 59 9.58 30.79 -7.14
CA THR A 59 10.06 31.16 -8.50
C THR A 59 11.58 31.11 -8.58
N THR A 60 12.29 31.55 -7.54
CA THR A 60 13.75 31.49 -7.47
C THR A 60 14.27 30.07 -7.44
N ASP A 61 13.65 29.20 -6.64
CA ASP A 61 14.02 27.78 -6.57
C ASP A 61 13.78 27.07 -7.90
N LEU A 62 12.68 27.37 -8.59
CA LEU A 62 12.38 26.82 -9.93
C LEU A 62 13.40 27.28 -10.98
N THR A 63 13.82 28.55 -10.94
CA THR A 63 14.89 29.07 -11.82
C THR A 63 16.21 28.32 -11.58
N ALA A 64 16.52 27.96 -10.34
CA ALA A 64 17.70 27.15 -10.03
C ALA A 64 17.63 25.77 -10.69
N LEU A 65 16.44 25.14 -10.78
CA LEU A 65 16.25 23.86 -11.45
C LEU A 65 16.50 23.94 -12.97
N ASP A 66 16.32 25.10 -13.59
CA ASP A 66 16.58 25.29 -15.02
C ASP A 66 18.07 25.22 -15.37
N THR A 67 18.96 25.31 -14.38
CA THR A 67 20.41 25.10 -14.54
C THR A 67 20.78 23.61 -14.56
N ILE A 68 19.83 22.71 -14.33
CA ILE A 68 20.05 21.27 -14.28
C ILE A 68 19.53 20.60 -15.56
N THR A 69 20.40 19.93 -16.26
CA THR A 69 20.06 19.11 -17.43
C THR A 69 20.00 17.64 -17.01
N VAL A 70 18.87 16.99 -17.32
CA VAL A 70 18.66 15.56 -17.10
C VAL A 70 18.45 14.90 -18.46
N THR A 71 19.29 13.94 -18.80
CA THR A 71 19.20 13.16 -20.06
C THR A 71 19.06 11.67 -19.75
N GLY A 72 18.67 10.88 -20.75
CA GLY A 72 18.34 9.46 -20.63
C GLY A 72 16.83 9.23 -20.64
N GLY A 73 16.40 8.09 -21.17
CA GLY A 73 14.99 7.69 -21.23
C GLY A 73 14.41 7.38 -19.86
N ALA A 74 13.08 7.40 -19.74
CA ALA A 74 12.37 6.96 -18.54
C ALA A 74 12.78 5.52 -18.19
N ALA A 75 12.86 5.22 -16.89
CA ALA A 75 13.29 3.93 -16.33
C ALA A 75 14.72 3.48 -16.72
N SER A 76 15.56 4.40 -17.23
CA SER A 76 16.99 4.15 -17.41
C SER A 76 17.80 5.13 -16.53
N LYS A 77 19.03 4.72 -16.14
CA LYS A 77 19.89 5.59 -15.30
C LYS A 77 20.05 6.96 -15.96
N PRO A 78 19.66 8.05 -15.29
CA PRO A 78 19.77 9.39 -15.85
C PRO A 78 21.23 9.87 -15.81
N THR A 79 21.61 10.67 -16.80
CA THR A 79 22.79 11.54 -16.70
C THR A 79 22.34 12.93 -16.28
N VAL A 80 22.90 13.45 -15.18
CA VAL A 80 22.53 14.72 -14.60
C VAL A 80 23.71 15.67 -14.64
N THR A 81 23.51 16.86 -15.20
CA THR A 81 24.53 17.93 -15.26
C THR A 81 23.98 19.17 -14.58
N ILE A 82 24.68 19.68 -13.57
CA ILE A 82 24.39 20.92 -12.86
C ILE A 82 25.32 21.99 -13.40
N ALA A 83 24.79 22.98 -14.16
CA ALA A 83 25.59 24.02 -14.78
C ALA A 83 26.07 25.06 -13.79
N THR A 84 25.21 25.43 -12.81
CA THR A 84 25.54 26.44 -11.77
C THR A 84 25.75 25.75 -10.42
N LYS A 85 26.94 25.93 -9.86
CA LYS A 85 27.34 25.33 -8.56
C LYS A 85 27.98 26.38 -7.68
N PRO A 86 27.77 26.36 -6.37
CA PRO A 86 26.84 25.44 -5.67
C PRO A 86 25.39 25.74 -5.99
N LEU A 87 24.58 24.67 -6.14
CA LEU A 87 23.15 24.80 -6.31
C LEU A 87 22.51 25.02 -4.94
N VAL A 88 21.74 26.09 -4.79
CA VAL A 88 21.07 26.46 -3.54
C VAL A 88 19.58 26.70 -3.82
N VAL A 89 18.73 26.06 -3.01
CA VAL A 89 17.30 26.34 -2.94
C VAL A 89 16.89 26.56 -1.49
N THR A 90 15.84 27.35 -1.28
CA THR A 90 15.32 27.66 0.05
C THR A 90 14.18 26.73 0.47
N GLU A 91 13.43 26.23 -0.51
CA GLU A 91 12.35 25.26 -0.36
C GLU A 91 12.60 24.06 -1.27
N THR A 92 12.00 22.92 -0.94
CA THR A 92 12.00 21.77 -1.87
C THR A 92 11.37 22.19 -3.20
N ALA A 93 12.14 22.06 -4.26
CA ALA A 93 11.70 22.40 -5.60
C ALA A 93 11.57 21.17 -6.47
N ARG A 94 10.53 21.15 -7.31
CA ARG A 94 10.19 20.04 -8.24
C ARG A 94 9.97 20.51 -9.65
N LYS A 95 10.56 19.79 -10.60
CA LYS A 95 10.27 19.89 -12.03
C LYS A 95 9.92 18.50 -12.57
N VAL A 96 8.77 18.35 -13.20
CA VAL A 96 8.41 17.12 -13.90
C VAL A 96 9.13 17.12 -15.25
N ILE A 97 10.06 16.20 -15.43
CA ILE A 97 10.85 16.04 -16.67
C ILE A 97 10.03 15.28 -17.71
N THR A 98 9.44 14.17 -17.30
CA THR A 98 8.54 13.36 -18.12
C THR A 98 7.28 13.10 -17.31
N PRO A 99 6.12 13.56 -17.78
CA PRO A 99 4.86 13.27 -17.08
C PRO A 99 4.45 11.81 -17.29
N GLY A 100 3.97 11.17 -16.23
CA GLY A 100 3.32 9.86 -16.28
C GLY A 100 1.80 10.03 -16.43
N THR A 101 1.11 8.92 -16.61
CA THR A 101 -0.36 8.88 -16.80
C THR A 101 -1.07 7.91 -15.86
N GLY A 102 -0.30 7.19 -15.00
CA GLY A 102 -0.87 6.21 -14.07
C GLY A 102 -1.34 6.84 -12.76
N GLU A 103 -1.57 5.98 -11.76
CA GLU A 103 -2.05 6.37 -10.42
C GLU A 103 -1.13 7.43 -9.80
N PRO A 104 -1.68 8.52 -9.21
CA PRO A 104 -0.91 9.54 -8.53
C PRO A 104 -0.50 9.10 -7.12
N ALA A 105 0.70 9.46 -6.71
CA ALA A 105 1.16 9.28 -5.34
C ALA A 105 0.35 10.20 -4.39
N ALA A 106 -0.22 9.61 -3.36
CA ALA A 106 -0.99 10.32 -2.32
C ALA A 106 -0.54 9.85 -0.93
N VAL A 107 -0.94 10.57 0.09
CA VAL A 107 -0.70 10.15 1.49
C VAL A 107 -1.25 8.74 1.69
N GLY A 108 -0.43 7.86 2.27
CA GLY A 108 -0.79 6.46 2.50
C GLY A 108 -0.52 5.53 1.32
N THR A 109 -0.09 6.02 0.15
CA THR A 109 0.36 5.16 -0.96
C THR A 109 1.82 4.74 -0.81
N THR A 110 2.23 3.73 -1.55
CA THR A 110 3.63 3.33 -1.72
C THR A 110 4.07 3.60 -3.15
N VAL A 111 5.14 4.35 -3.30
CA VAL A 111 5.80 4.62 -4.58
C VAL A 111 6.96 3.65 -4.75
N LYS A 112 6.92 2.80 -5.78
CA LYS A 112 8.07 2.03 -6.23
C LYS A 112 8.84 2.86 -7.24
N ALA A 113 10.10 3.15 -6.95
CA ALA A 113 10.89 4.07 -7.76
C ALA A 113 12.36 3.66 -7.90
N HIS A 114 12.95 4.05 -9.02
CA HIS A 114 14.39 4.25 -9.11
C HIS A 114 14.74 5.71 -8.85
N PHE A 115 15.91 5.94 -8.28
CA PHE A 115 16.43 7.30 -8.11
C PHE A 115 17.95 7.37 -8.25
N THR A 116 18.43 8.58 -8.57
CA THR A 116 19.84 8.97 -8.52
C THR A 116 19.94 10.24 -7.69
N ILE A 117 20.87 10.27 -6.75
CA ILE A 117 21.10 11.37 -5.80
C ILE A 117 22.46 11.99 -6.07
N LEU A 118 22.51 13.33 -6.15
CA LEU A 118 23.75 14.07 -6.32
C LEU A 118 23.86 15.19 -5.26
N LYS A 119 25.10 15.63 -5.01
CA LYS A 119 25.37 16.86 -4.25
C LYS A 119 25.04 18.08 -5.09
N GLY A 120 24.39 19.07 -4.50
CA GLY A 120 24.20 20.37 -5.14
C GLY A 120 25.48 21.20 -5.21
N SER A 121 26.42 20.98 -4.27
CA SER A 121 27.67 21.72 -4.19
C SER A 121 28.62 21.49 -5.37
N ASP A 122 28.79 20.25 -5.79
CA ASP A 122 29.76 19.85 -6.82
C ASP A 122 29.19 18.95 -7.92
N GLY A 123 27.97 18.43 -7.73
CA GLY A 123 27.32 17.51 -8.66
C GLY A 123 27.80 16.06 -8.55
N ALA A 124 28.57 15.71 -7.52
CA ALA A 124 29.01 14.34 -7.29
C ALA A 124 27.82 13.43 -6.97
N GLN A 125 27.79 12.25 -7.61
CA GLN A 125 26.77 11.25 -7.28
C GLN A 125 26.99 10.70 -5.88
N LEU A 126 25.94 10.70 -5.07
CA LEU A 126 25.93 10.14 -3.74
C LEU A 126 25.45 8.70 -3.74
N ASP A 127 24.37 8.42 -4.45
CA ASP A 127 23.77 7.09 -4.55
C ASP A 127 22.93 6.96 -5.81
N SER A 128 22.72 5.70 -6.25
CA SER A 128 21.78 5.41 -7.33
C SER A 128 21.28 3.98 -7.23
N THR A 129 19.98 3.81 -7.19
CA THR A 129 19.34 2.48 -7.22
C THR A 129 19.51 1.77 -8.56
N TYR A 130 19.92 2.48 -9.59
CA TYR A 130 20.26 1.89 -10.87
C TYR A 130 21.57 1.11 -10.83
N ASP A 131 22.48 1.41 -9.90
CA ASP A 131 23.79 0.75 -9.80
C ASP A 131 23.68 -0.72 -9.36
N ASN A 132 22.60 -1.05 -8.66
CA ASN A 132 22.26 -2.42 -8.25
C ASN A 132 20.96 -2.96 -8.89
N ALA A 133 20.37 -2.20 -9.82
CA ALA A 133 19.12 -2.50 -10.51
C ALA A 133 17.95 -2.85 -9.57
N THR A 134 17.96 -2.32 -8.33
CA THR A 134 16.94 -2.60 -7.31
C THR A 134 16.13 -1.35 -6.99
N PRO A 135 14.89 -1.22 -7.52
CA PRO A 135 14.02 -0.11 -7.16
C PRO A 135 13.66 -0.15 -5.68
N GLN A 136 13.40 1.01 -5.10
CA GLN A 136 12.99 1.13 -3.70
C GLN A 136 11.49 1.40 -3.60
N SER A 137 10.89 0.91 -2.51
CA SER A 137 9.50 1.20 -2.14
C SER A 137 9.49 2.29 -1.08
N LEU A 138 8.87 3.42 -1.40
CA LEU A 138 8.80 4.60 -0.56
C LEU A 138 7.34 4.80 -0.12
N GLY A 139 7.05 4.65 1.17
CA GLY A 139 5.74 5.02 1.72
C GLY A 139 5.57 6.53 1.67
N VAL A 140 4.50 7.02 1.09
CA VAL A 140 4.17 8.45 1.06
C VAL A 140 3.50 8.82 2.38
N ASP A 141 4.33 9.02 3.39
CA ASP A 141 3.96 9.30 4.77
C ASP A 141 4.90 10.38 5.32
N GLU A 142 4.33 11.47 5.83
CA GLU A 142 5.08 12.61 6.34
C GLU A 142 6.00 12.26 7.52
N GLN A 143 5.66 11.22 8.28
CA GLN A 143 6.43 10.82 9.46
C GLN A 143 7.64 9.93 9.12
N ASN A 144 7.56 9.17 8.04
CA ASN A 144 8.53 8.13 7.70
C ASN A 144 9.34 8.43 6.43
N LEU A 145 8.93 9.41 5.63
CA LEU A 145 9.64 9.82 4.42
C LEU A 145 10.34 11.18 4.67
N LEU A 146 11.51 11.39 4.05
CA LEU A 146 12.16 12.70 4.08
C LEU A 146 11.16 13.78 3.63
N PRO A 147 11.04 14.91 4.36
CA PRO A 147 10.07 15.96 4.03
C PRO A 147 10.13 16.42 2.57
N GLY A 148 11.34 16.53 2.02
CA GLY A 148 11.53 16.90 0.61
C GLY A 148 11.03 15.85 -0.37
N LEU A 149 11.20 14.57 -0.07
CA LEU A 149 10.64 13.49 -0.88
C LEU A 149 9.11 13.41 -0.74
N PHE A 150 8.59 13.59 0.47
CA PHE A 150 7.15 13.64 0.70
C PHE A 150 6.49 14.74 -0.13
N LYS A 151 6.98 15.99 -0.01
CA LYS A 151 6.52 17.13 -0.80
C LYS A 151 6.70 16.89 -2.30
N GLY A 152 7.89 16.39 -2.67
CA GLY A 152 8.30 16.22 -4.06
C GLY A 152 7.57 15.11 -4.80
N LEU A 153 7.14 14.04 -4.13
CA LEU A 153 6.47 12.89 -4.76
C LEU A 153 4.95 12.98 -4.68
N THR A 154 4.39 13.72 -3.72
CA THR A 154 2.92 13.87 -3.61
C THR A 154 2.32 14.43 -4.90
N GLY A 155 1.33 13.75 -5.46
CA GLY A 155 0.65 14.05 -6.71
C GLY A 155 1.38 13.57 -7.97
N VAL A 156 2.60 13.03 -7.85
CA VAL A 156 3.35 12.53 -9.01
C VAL A 156 2.75 11.21 -9.47
N GLN A 157 2.51 11.08 -10.78
CA GLN A 157 1.88 9.90 -11.37
C GLN A 157 2.89 8.79 -11.69
N THR A 158 2.42 7.56 -11.68
CA THR A 158 3.17 6.40 -12.21
C THR A 158 3.62 6.67 -13.65
N GLY A 159 4.87 6.34 -13.95
CA GLY A 159 5.52 6.58 -15.23
C GLY A 159 6.23 7.95 -15.33
N SER A 160 6.13 8.79 -14.30
CA SER A 160 6.81 10.09 -14.29
C SER A 160 8.30 9.95 -13.99
N ARG A 161 9.10 10.86 -14.60
CA ARG A 161 10.43 11.23 -14.14
C ARG A 161 10.38 12.63 -13.55
N VAL A 162 10.81 12.78 -12.31
CA VAL A 162 10.84 14.07 -11.62
C VAL A 162 12.25 14.42 -11.18
N LEU A 163 12.58 15.71 -11.31
CA LEU A 163 13.76 16.33 -10.73
C LEU A 163 13.34 17.05 -9.45
N LEU A 164 14.00 16.74 -8.35
CA LEU A 164 13.82 17.42 -7.07
C LEU A 164 15.15 18.04 -6.63
N VAL A 165 15.09 19.22 -6.05
CA VAL A 165 16.19 19.79 -5.28
C VAL A 165 15.69 19.99 -3.87
N ILE A 166 16.38 19.39 -2.91
CA ILE A 166 15.92 19.30 -1.53
C ILE A 166 16.95 20.04 -0.65
N PRO A 167 16.54 21.13 0.02
CA PRO A 167 17.41 21.86 0.96
C PRO A 167 17.61 21.05 2.25
N PRO A 168 18.65 21.36 3.05
CA PRO A 168 18.95 20.63 4.28
C PRO A 168 17.75 20.46 5.22
N LYS A 169 16.93 21.51 5.40
CA LYS A 169 15.77 21.48 6.29
C LYS A 169 14.70 20.45 5.93
N ASP A 170 14.57 20.16 4.64
CA ASP A 170 13.63 19.18 4.10
C ASP A 170 14.31 17.83 3.77
N GLY A 171 15.66 17.78 3.89
CA GLY A 171 16.49 16.61 3.61
C GLY A 171 17.11 16.04 4.89
N PHE A 172 18.44 16.06 4.95
CA PHE A 172 19.20 15.43 6.03
C PHE A 172 19.46 16.32 7.24
N GLY A 173 18.81 17.48 7.30
CA GLY A 173 18.90 18.43 8.42
C GLY A 173 20.30 19.04 8.59
N THR A 174 20.49 19.75 9.71
CA THR A 174 21.78 20.40 10.06
C THR A 174 22.89 19.41 10.41
N THR A 175 22.54 18.16 10.73
CA THR A 175 23.51 17.08 11.00
C THR A 175 24.08 16.50 9.71
N GLY A 176 23.33 16.54 8.63
CA GLY A 176 23.69 15.88 7.38
C GLY A 176 23.66 14.34 7.47
N ARG A 177 24.34 13.68 6.54
CA ARG A 177 24.56 12.24 6.46
C ARG A 177 26.01 11.97 6.08
N THR A 178 26.86 11.83 7.09
CA THR A 178 28.31 11.66 6.90
C THR A 178 28.69 10.38 6.17
N ASP A 179 27.93 9.31 6.37
CA ASP A 179 28.05 8.03 5.67
C ASP A 179 27.78 8.14 4.15
N LEU A 180 26.97 9.10 3.74
CA LEU A 180 26.73 9.45 2.33
C LEU A 180 27.61 10.63 1.87
N GLY A 181 28.43 11.21 2.74
CA GLY A 181 29.22 12.41 2.45
C GLY A 181 28.39 13.69 2.29
N VAL A 182 27.20 13.75 2.92
CA VAL A 182 26.29 14.90 2.89
C VAL A 182 26.52 15.73 4.15
N SER A 183 26.91 17.01 3.99
CA SER A 183 27.01 17.95 5.11
C SER A 183 25.66 18.51 5.53
N GLY A 184 25.58 19.12 6.73
CA GLY A 184 24.35 19.74 7.23
C GLY A 184 23.89 20.99 6.48
N THR A 185 24.70 21.47 5.51
CA THR A 185 24.34 22.60 4.64
C THR A 185 24.14 22.22 3.20
N GLU A 186 24.22 20.90 2.88
CA GLU A 186 24.18 20.39 1.52
C GLU A 186 22.77 20.34 0.96
N ASN A 187 22.55 20.97 -0.19
CA ASN A 187 21.37 20.73 -1.00
C ASN A 187 21.57 19.44 -1.80
N THR A 188 20.56 18.58 -1.86
CA THR A 188 20.64 17.33 -2.63
C THR A 188 19.75 17.39 -3.86
N VAL A 189 20.26 16.88 -4.97
CA VAL A 189 19.55 16.79 -6.24
C VAL A 189 19.13 15.34 -6.45
N TRP A 190 17.85 15.12 -6.68
CA TRP A 190 17.25 13.81 -6.88
C TRP A 190 16.60 13.74 -8.24
N VAL A 191 16.91 12.72 -9.01
CA VAL A 191 16.11 12.33 -10.17
C VAL A 191 15.40 11.03 -9.80
N VAL A 192 14.07 11.07 -9.83
CA VAL A 192 13.22 9.94 -9.41
C VAL A 192 12.35 9.48 -10.56
N ASP A 193 12.44 8.21 -10.90
CA ASP A 193 11.54 7.54 -11.82
C ASP A 193 10.49 6.75 -11.05
N VAL A 194 9.25 7.15 -11.15
CA VAL A 194 8.11 6.51 -10.50
C VAL A 194 7.64 5.33 -11.35
N LEU A 195 7.98 4.12 -10.93
CA LEU A 195 7.66 2.89 -11.66
C LEU A 195 6.24 2.40 -11.40
N ALA A 196 5.78 2.53 -10.16
CA ALA A 196 4.43 2.17 -9.75
C ALA A 196 4.03 2.97 -8.52
N VAL A 197 2.75 3.28 -8.41
CA VAL A 197 2.11 3.76 -7.20
C VAL A 197 1.09 2.72 -6.79
N SER A 198 1.15 2.25 -5.56
CA SER A 198 0.19 1.30 -5.00
C SER A 198 -0.44 1.89 -3.75
N ARG A 199 -1.74 1.71 -3.62
CA ARG A 199 -2.50 2.08 -2.43
C ARG A 199 -2.72 0.83 -1.58
N PRO A 200 -2.48 0.87 -0.26
CA PRO A 200 -2.92 -0.19 0.61
C PRO A 200 -4.44 -0.35 0.49
N LEU A 201 -4.87 -1.54 0.15
CA LEU A 201 -6.30 -1.84 0.12
C LEU A 201 -6.80 -2.07 1.54
N THR A 202 -8.00 -1.56 1.83
CA THR A 202 -8.72 -1.83 3.10
C THR A 202 -9.77 -2.90 2.94
N LYS A 203 -10.15 -3.22 1.69
CA LYS A 203 -11.10 -4.26 1.30
C LYS A 203 -10.79 -4.75 -0.11
N ALA A 204 -11.45 -5.80 -0.55
CA ALA A 204 -11.37 -6.25 -1.94
C ALA A 204 -11.90 -5.21 -2.91
N GLU A 205 -11.19 -5.02 -4.02
CA GLU A 205 -11.54 -4.11 -5.13
C GLU A 205 -11.24 -4.80 -6.45
N GLY A 206 -12.24 -4.91 -7.32
CA GLY A 206 -12.09 -5.59 -8.61
C GLY A 206 -13.42 -5.87 -9.29
N THR A 207 -13.43 -6.84 -10.19
CA THR A 207 -14.62 -7.26 -10.94
C THR A 207 -15.37 -8.33 -10.17
N PRO A 208 -16.68 -8.15 -9.87
CA PRO A 208 -17.50 -9.19 -9.27
C PRO A 208 -17.55 -10.47 -10.14
N VAL A 209 -17.48 -11.62 -9.50
CA VAL A 209 -17.59 -12.95 -10.14
C VAL A 209 -18.95 -13.54 -9.79
N ALA A 210 -19.59 -14.18 -10.76
CA ALA A 210 -20.89 -14.81 -10.56
C ALA A 210 -20.81 -15.90 -9.47
N PRO A 211 -21.80 -15.96 -8.57
CA PRO A 211 -21.87 -17.01 -7.55
C PRO A 211 -21.93 -18.41 -8.17
N VAL A 212 -21.30 -19.36 -7.50
CA VAL A 212 -21.38 -20.79 -7.87
C VAL A 212 -22.47 -21.46 -7.04
N ALA A 213 -23.37 -22.17 -7.71
CA ALA A 213 -24.46 -22.86 -7.05
C ALA A 213 -23.94 -23.91 -6.05
N GLY A 214 -24.58 -24.00 -4.89
CA GLY A 214 -24.18 -24.90 -3.81
C GLY A 214 -23.07 -24.41 -2.91
N LEU A 215 -22.43 -23.27 -3.22
CA LEU A 215 -21.48 -22.60 -2.34
C LEU A 215 -22.15 -21.50 -1.50
N PRO A 216 -21.54 -21.11 -0.36
CA PRO A 216 -22.03 -20.02 0.45
C PRO A 216 -22.16 -18.71 -0.32
N THR A 217 -23.21 -17.95 -0.04
CA THR A 217 -23.38 -16.59 -0.54
C THR A 217 -22.84 -15.59 0.47
N VAL A 218 -22.38 -14.43 -0.05
CA VAL A 218 -21.70 -13.43 0.76
C VAL A 218 -22.30 -12.06 0.48
N THR A 219 -22.69 -11.36 1.54
CA THR A 219 -22.96 -9.92 1.51
C THR A 219 -21.83 -9.19 2.25
N PHE A 220 -21.61 -7.93 1.95
CA PHE A 220 -20.51 -7.17 2.55
C PHE A 220 -21.01 -5.86 3.16
N ASP A 221 -20.59 -5.62 4.39
CA ASP A 221 -20.77 -4.37 5.12
C ASP A 221 -19.41 -3.79 5.50
N GLU A 222 -19.21 -2.48 5.37
CA GLU A 222 -17.90 -1.84 5.56
C GLU A 222 -17.41 -1.86 7.01
N LYS A 223 -18.32 -1.98 7.99
CA LYS A 223 -17.97 -1.97 9.41
C LYS A 223 -17.74 -3.36 9.97
N THR A 224 -18.53 -4.33 9.51
CA THR A 224 -18.54 -5.69 10.07
C THR A 224 -17.85 -6.70 9.16
N GLY A 225 -17.55 -6.30 7.92
CA GLY A 225 -16.95 -7.17 6.91
C GLY A 225 -17.98 -8.10 6.23
N PRO A 226 -17.54 -9.21 5.65
CA PRO A 226 -18.40 -10.13 4.94
C PRO A 226 -19.29 -10.96 5.90
N ALA A 227 -20.59 -10.98 5.61
CA ALA A 227 -21.56 -11.90 6.20
C ALA A 227 -21.74 -13.11 5.28
N ILE A 228 -21.58 -14.31 5.85
CA ILE A 228 -21.56 -15.59 5.14
C ILE A 228 -22.89 -16.30 5.37
N THR A 229 -23.59 -16.66 4.29
CA THR A 229 -24.83 -17.45 4.37
C THR A 229 -24.59 -18.84 3.79
N ILE A 230 -24.69 -19.86 4.63
CA ILE A 230 -24.52 -21.25 4.22
C ILE A 230 -25.80 -21.74 3.51
N PRO A 231 -25.69 -22.43 2.36
CA PRO A 231 -26.86 -22.95 1.67
C PRO A 231 -27.56 -24.05 2.51
N SER A 232 -28.86 -23.86 2.74
CA SER A 232 -29.66 -24.80 3.54
C SER A 232 -29.68 -26.20 2.94
N GLY A 233 -29.38 -27.20 3.76
CA GLY A 233 -29.43 -28.62 3.35
C GLY A 233 -28.31 -29.06 2.39
N ALA A 234 -27.39 -28.18 2.02
CA ALA A 234 -26.26 -28.57 1.18
C ALA A 234 -25.19 -29.34 1.98
N ALA A 235 -24.71 -30.43 1.42
CA ALA A 235 -23.55 -31.12 1.98
C ALA A 235 -22.28 -30.25 1.78
N ALA A 236 -21.41 -30.23 2.80
CA ALA A 236 -20.14 -29.58 2.67
C ALA A 236 -19.24 -30.23 1.62
N PRO A 237 -18.50 -29.46 0.80
CA PRO A 237 -17.48 -30.01 -0.07
C PRO A 237 -16.43 -30.80 0.73
N THR A 238 -16.02 -31.96 0.19
CA THR A 238 -15.01 -32.84 0.82
C THR A 238 -13.57 -32.49 0.40
N THR A 239 -13.42 -31.61 -0.58
CA THR A 239 -12.13 -31.07 -1.06
C THR A 239 -12.10 -29.57 -0.89
N LEU A 240 -10.88 -29.01 -0.78
CA LEU A 240 -10.69 -27.57 -0.69
C LEU A 240 -11.30 -26.87 -1.92
N VAL A 241 -12.16 -25.89 -1.67
CA VAL A 241 -12.68 -24.97 -2.68
C VAL A 241 -12.04 -23.60 -2.50
N SER A 242 -11.53 -23.01 -3.58
CA SER A 242 -11.04 -21.64 -3.63
C SER A 242 -11.70 -20.91 -4.80
N GLN A 243 -12.73 -20.13 -4.49
CA GLN A 243 -13.56 -19.41 -5.47
C GLN A 243 -13.38 -17.90 -5.31
N SER A 244 -13.01 -17.19 -6.39
CA SER A 244 -13.07 -15.73 -6.38
C SER A 244 -14.52 -15.25 -6.39
N LEU A 245 -14.87 -14.35 -5.49
CA LEU A 245 -16.14 -13.59 -5.47
C LEU A 245 -15.96 -12.22 -6.12
N ILE A 246 -14.74 -11.68 -5.99
CA ILE A 246 -14.27 -10.48 -6.69
C ILE A 246 -12.90 -10.85 -7.26
N GLU A 247 -12.69 -10.58 -8.53
CA GLU A 247 -11.38 -10.73 -9.16
C GLU A 247 -10.63 -9.40 -9.10
N GLY A 248 -9.52 -9.38 -8.35
CA GLY A 248 -8.66 -8.22 -8.20
C GLY A 248 -7.86 -7.92 -9.46
N THR A 249 -7.29 -6.72 -9.52
CA THR A 249 -6.46 -6.26 -10.64
C THR A 249 -4.98 -6.09 -10.26
N GLY A 250 -4.63 -6.32 -8.99
CA GLY A 250 -3.27 -6.16 -8.48
C GLY A 250 -2.33 -7.31 -8.84
N ALA A 251 -1.18 -7.34 -8.19
CA ALA A 251 -0.16 -8.38 -8.40
C ALA A 251 -0.71 -9.79 -8.08
N THR A 252 -0.24 -10.79 -8.82
CA THR A 252 -0.56 -12.20 -8.55
C THR A 252 0.19 -12.67 -7.32
N VAL A 253 -0.52 -13.30 -6.39
CA VAL A 253 0.04 -13.91 -5.19
C VAL A 253 0.89 -15.13 -5.56
N ALA A 254 2.15 -15.13 -5.14
CA ALA A 254 3.08 -16.23 -5.33
C ALA A 254 3.45 -16.87 -3.99
N ASP A 255 3.93 -18.11 -4.07
CA ASP A 255 4.49 -18.82 -2.92
C ASP A 255 5.69 -18.06 -2.33
N GLY A 256 5.83 -18.07 -1.01
CA GLY A 256 6.88 -17.35 -0.27
C GLY A 256 6.60 -15.87 -0.01
N GLN A 257 5.59 -15.26 -0.62
CA GLN A 257 5.26 -13.86 -0.39
C GLN A 257 4.58 -13.61 0.96
N GLN A 258 4.79 -12.42 1.52
CA GLN A 258 4.03 -11.91 2.67
C GLN A 258 2.67 -11.40 2.17
N LEU A 259 1.60 -12.11 2.52
CA LEU A 259 0.23 -11.75 2.17
C LEU A 259 -0.44 -11.04 3.35
N THR A 260 -1.06 -9.88 3.09
CA THR A 260 -1.87 -9.13 4.05
C THR A 260 -3.34 -9.22 3.65
N VAL A 261 -4.21 -9.58 4.59
CA VAL A 261 -5.62 -9.90 4.32
C VAL A 261 -6.56 -9.35 5.40
N HIS A 262 -7.80 -9.06 5.01
CA HIS A 262 -8.93 -9.10 5.91
C HIS A 262 -9.74 -10.38 5.70
N TYR A 263 -10.32 -10.95 6.77
CA TYR A 263 -11.08 -12.18 6.66
C TYR A 263 -12.22 -12.29 7.68
N THR A 264 -13.19 -13.13 7.34
CA THR A 264 -14.19 -13.68 8.26
C THR A 264 -14.22 -15.19 8.09
N GLY A 265 -14.13 -15.92 9.20
CA GLY A 265 -14.22 -17.38 9.27
C GLY A 265 -15.49 -17.83 9.98
N ALA A 266 -16.24 -18.75 9.35
CA ALA A 266 -17.48 -19.32 9.87
C ALA A 266 -17.49 -20.84 9.77
N LEU A 267 -18.31 -21.51 10.55
CA LEU A 267 -18.56 -22.95 10.45
C LEU A 267 -19.59 -23.24 9.37
N TRP A 268 -19.35 -24.25 8.54
CA TRP A 268 -20.32 -24.68 7.52
C TRP A 268 -21.63 -25.16 8.12
N LYS A 269 -21.58 -25.89 9.26
CA LYS A 269 -22.75 -26.54 9.86
C LYS A 269 -23.88 -25.58 10.26
N ASP A 270 -23.57 -24.35 10.66
CA ASP A 270 -24.52 -23.39 11.23
C ASP A 270 -24.24 -21.92 10.87
N GLY A 271 -23.16 -21.64 10.13
CA GLY A 271 -22.78 -20.28 9.76
C GLY A 271 -22.21 -19.45 10.91
N SER A 272 -22.00 -20.03 12.10
CA SER A 272 -21.47 -19.29 13.25
C SER A 272 -20.05 -18.80 12.99
N VAL A 273 -19.83 -17.49 13.18
CA VAL A 273 -18.52 -16.87 13.00
C VAL A 273 -17.62 -17.21 14.18
N PHE A 274 -16.49 -17.85 13.93
CA PHE A 274 -15.52 -18.18 14.96
C PHE A 274 -14.38 -17.17 15.06
N ASP A 275 -14.05 -16.46 13.95
CA ASP A 275 -13.02 -15.44 13.93
C ASP A 275 -13.21 -14.45 12.78
N SER A 276 -12.79 -13.17 13.01
CA SER A 276 -12.84 -12.12 11.99
C SER A 276 -11.81 -11.03 12.30
N SER A 277 -11.00 -10.67 11.32
CA SER A 277 -10.07 -9.54 11.40
C SER A 277 -10.79 -8.18 11.33
N TRP A 278 -11.98 -8.14 10.77
CA TRP A 278 -12.82 -6.93 10.71
C TRP A 278 -13.24 -6.51 12.11
N THR A 279 -13.70 -7.45 12.94
CA THR A 279 -14.09 -7.18 14.32
C THR A 279 -12.90 -6.87 15.22
N LYS A 280 -11.70 -7.32 14.86
CA LYS A 280 -10.43 -7.00 15.54
C LYS A 280 -9.89 -5.62 15.13
N GLY A 281 -10.40 -5.02 14.06
CA GLY A 281 -10.01 -3.70 13.57
C GLY A 281 -8.63 -3.65 12.89
N SER A 282 -8.01 -4.80 12.58
CA SER A 282 -6.69 -4.85 11.94
C SER A 282 -6.55 -6.02 10.98
N PRO A 283 -5.89 -5.83 9.82
CA PRO A 283 -5.56 -6.91 8.91
C PRO A 283 -4.63 -7.94 9.56
N PHE A 284 -4.65 -9.14 9.00
CA PHE A 284 -3.73 -10.23 9.35
C PHE A 284 -2.71 -10.42 8.23
N SER A 285 -1.45 -10.67 8.60
CA SER A 285 -0.38 -10.91 7.64
C SER A 285 0.33 -12.23 7.91
N PHE A 286 0.63 -12.98 6.86
CA PHE A 286 1.34 -14.26 6.95
C PHE A 286 2.13 -14.52 5.67
N GLN A 287 3.12 -15.40 5.73
CA GLN A 287 3.89 -15.85 4.57
C GLN A 287 3.20 -17.07 3.95
N VAL A 288 2.86 -16.97 2.67
CA VAL A 288 2.21 -18.03 1.87
C VAL A 288 3.17 -19.21 1.70
N GLY A 289 2.69 -20.45 1.87
CA GLY A 289 3.48 -21.66 1.69
C GLY A 289 4.45 -21.99 2.83
N ALA A 290 4.49 -21.19 3.90
CA ALA A 290 5.44 -21.39 5.01
C ALA A 290 4.96 -22.39 6.08
N GLY A 291 3.76 -22.95 5.95
CA GLY A 291 3.17 -23.87 6.94
C GLY A 291 2.86 -23.22 8.29
N ARG A 292 2.71 -21.89 8.32
CA ARG A 292 2.40 -21.13 9.55
C ARG A 292 0.91 -20.86 9.73
N VAL A 293 0.13 -21.19 8.72
CA VAL A 293 -1.33 -21.13 8.68
C VAL A 293 -1.89 -22.48 8.28
N ILE A 294 -3.21 -22.63 8.29
CA ILE A 294 -3.85 -23.88 7.82
C ILE A 294 -3.52 -24.12 6.34
N SER A 295 -3.38 -25.38 5.94
CA SER A 295 -3.00 -25.79 4.58
C SER A 295 -3.86 -25.14 3.48
N ALA A 296 -5.16 -24.94 3.76
CA ALA A 296 -6.07 -24.25 2.85
C ALA A 296 -5.65 -22.81 2.53
N TRP A 297 -5.03 -22.11 3.46
CA TRP A 297 -4.56 -20.74 3.25
C TRP A 297 -3.24 -20.70 2.47
N ASP A 298 -2.32 -21.63 2.75
CA ASP A 298 -1.08 -21.75 1.98
C ASP A 298 -1.34 -22.09 0.50
N LYS A 299 -2.38 -22.87 0.22
CA LYS A 299 -2.71 -23.32 -1.15
C LYS A 299 -3.76 -22.45 -1.84
N GLY A 300 -4.72 -21.92 -1.09
CA GLY A 300 -5.94 -21.33 -1.63
C GLY A 300 -5.77 -19.96 -2.28
N PHE A 301 -4.67 -19.27 -2.01
CA PHE A 301 -4.44 -17.91 -2.50
C PHE A 301 -3.39 -17.81 -3.60
N VAL A 302 -2.54 -18.83 -3.79
CA VAL A 302 -1.54 -18.85 -4.87
C VAL A 302 -2.24 -18.72 -6.23
N GLY A 303 -1.75 -17.78 -7.06
CA GLY A 303 -2.35 -17.49 -8.37
C GLY A 303 -3.53 -16.51 -8.33
N LYS A 304 -4.07 -16.16 -7.15
CA LYS A 304 -5.06 -15.09 -7.01
C LYS A 304 -4.38 -13.72 -7.09
N LYS A 305 -5.14 -12.68 -7.38
CA LYS A 305 -4.63 -11.32 -7.47
C LYS A 305 -4.93 -10.50 -6.22
N VAL A 306 -4.04 -9.60 -5.86
CA VAL A 306 -4.33 -8.55 -4.87
C VAL A 306 -5.56 -7.76 -5.31
N GLY A 307 -6.44 -7.45 -4.36
CA GLY A 307 -7.77 -6.89 -4.62
C GLY A 307 -8.88 -7.93 -4.73
N SER A 308 -8.56 -9.23 -4.81
CA SER A 308 -9.59 -10.27 -4.86
C SER A 308 -10.28 -10.46 -3.50
N ARG A 309 -11.57 -10.82 -3.55
CA ARG A 309 -12.29 -11.47 -2.45
C ARG A 309 -12.41 -12.95 -2.78
N VAL A 310 -11.89 -13.81 -1.92
CA VAL A 310 -11.83 -15.24 -2.13
C VAL A 310 -12.68 -15.93 -1.07
N LEU A 311 -13.60 -16.81 -1.53
CA LEU A 311 -14.31 -17.77 -0.70
C LEU A 311 -13.48 -19.05 -0.65
N LEU A 312 -13.13 -19.51 0.55
CA LEU A 312 -12.55 -20.83 0.79
C LEU A 312 -13.58 -21.69 1.52
N VAL A 313 -13.83 -22.92 1.02
CA VAL A 313 -14.49 -23.97 1.80
C VAL A 313 -13.44 -25.01 2.13
N VAL A 314 -13.21 -25.21 3.43
CA VAL A 314 -12.05 -25.90 3.96
C VAL A 314 -12.49 -27.15 4.72
N PRO A 315 -12.31 -28.34 4.15
CA PRO A 315 -12.53 -29.59 4.88
C PRO A 315 -11.55 -29.73 6.06
N PRO A 316 -11.86 -30.55 7.08
CA PRO A 316 -10.99 -30.72 8.25
C PRO A 316 -9.52 -31.01 7.91
N ALA A 317 -9.26 -31.81 6.89
CA ALA A 317 -7.90 -32.20 6.47
C ALA A 317 -7.03 -31.01 6.00
N ASP A 318 -7.64 -29.99 5.39
CA ASP A 318 -6.96 -28.77 4.97
C ASP A 318 -7.07 -27.63 6.01
N GLY A 319 -7.82 -27.85 7.11
CA GLY A 319 -8.02 -26.95 8.22
C GLY A 319 -7.21 -27.38 9.46
N TYR A 320 -7.93 -27.59 10.57
CA TYR A 320 -7.33 -27.95 11.87
C TYR A 320 -7.25 -29.47 12.11
N GLY A 321 -7.54 -30.30 11.10
CA GLY A 321 -7.49 -31.75 11.21
C GLY A 321 -8.44 -32.32 12.27
N THR A 322 -8.17 -33.55 12.70
CA THR A 322 -8.98 -34.26 13.71
C THR A 322 -8.90 -33.64 15.11
N ALA A 323 -7.88 -32.83 15.40
CA ALA A 323 -7.75 -32.13 16.67
C ALA A 323 -8.72 -30.92 16.78
N GLY A 324 -9.08 -30.31 15.65
CA GLY A 324 -9.83 -29.07 15.65
C GLY A 324 -9.09 -27.90 16.29
N SER A 325 -9.84 -26.88 16.72
CA SER A 325 -9.37 -25.75 17.53
C SER A 325 -10.41 -25.43 18.60
N PRO A 326 -10.47 -26.22 19.69
CA PRO A 326 -11.45 -26.06 20.76
C PRO A 326 -11.32 -24.69 21.45
N PRO A 327 -12.42 -24.12 22.02
CA PRO A 327 -13.76 -24.72 22.05
C PRO A 327 -14.63 -24.45 20.79
N LYS A 328 -14.13 -23.66 19.82
CA LYS A 328 -14.96 -23.17 18.71
C LYS A 328 -15.04 -24.12 17.52
N ILE A 329 -13.99 -24.88 17.25
CA ILE A 329 -13.86 -25.71 16.05
C ILE A 329 -13.58 -27.15 16.48
N SER A 330 -14.47 -28.07 16.11
CA SER A 330 -14.26 -29.52 16.31
C SER A 330 -13.42 -30.13 15.19
N GLY A 331 -12.87 -31.32 15.40
CA GLY A 331 -12.05 -32.02 14.40
C GLY A 331 -12.82 -32.51 13.15
N THR A 332 -14.14 -32.33 13.13
CA THR A 332 -15.01 -32.73 11.97
C THR A 332 -15.61 -31.50 11.27
N ASP A 333 -15.36 -30.28 11.75
CA ASP A 333 -15.98 -29.09 11.21
C ASP A 333 -15.33 -28.68 9.89
N THR A 334 -16.14 -28.52 8.86
CA THR A 334 -15.78 -27.83 7.62
C THR A 334 -15.88 -26.32 7.88
N LEU A 335 -14.84 -25.58 7.50
CA LEU A 335 -14.76 -24.14 7.68
C LEU A 335 -15.07 -23.40 6.38
N VAL A 336 -15.58 -22.19 6.52
CA VAL A 336 -15.79 -21.26 5.41
C VAL A 336 -15.07 -19.98 5.74
N PHE A 337 -14.18 -19.53 4.85
CA PHE A 337 -13.55 -18.23 4.96
C PHE A 337 -13.92 -17.35 3.78
N VAL A 338 -14.14 -16.09 4.05
CA VAL A 338 -14.17 -15.04 3.04
C VAL A 338 -12.99 -14.11 3.33
N VAL A 339 -12.09 -13.99 2.36
CA VAL A 339 -10.79 -13.35 2.53
C VAL A 339 -10.58 -12.30 1.45
N ASP A 340 -10.30 -11.06 1.87
CA ASP A 340 -9.92 -9.96 1.00
C ASP A 340 -8.39 -9.88 0.95
N LEU A 341 -7.81 -10.01 -0.24
CA LEU A 341 -6.36 -9.96 -0.47
C LEU A 341 -5.93 -8.49 -0.65
N LEU A 342 -5.27 -7.91 0.36
CA LEU A 342 -5.00 -6.47 0.42
C LEU A 342 -3.63 -6.09 -0.13
N ALA A 343 -2.62 -6.92 0.12
CA ALA A 343 -1.24 -6.71 -0.37
C ALA A 343 -0.50 -8.04 -0.44
N ALA A 344 0.42 -8.17 -1.40
CA ALA A 344 1.39 -9.26 -1.50
C ALA A 344 2.79 -8.68 -1.80
N ASN A 345 3.77 -8.95 -0.92
CA ASN A 345 5.11 -8.35 -0.95
C ASN A 345 6.22 -9.43 -0.94
#